data_2ceb918580cbb45c31142e7d5a4826ff
#
_entry.id   2ceb918580cbb45c31142e7d5a4826ff
#
_cell.length_a   1.000
_cell.length_b   1.000
_cell.length_c   1.000
_cell.angle_alpha   90.00
_cell.angle_beta   90.00
_cell.angle_gamma   90.00
#
_symmetry.space_group_name_H-M   'P 1'
#
loop_
_entity.id
_entity.type
_entity.pdbx_description
1 polymer ?
#
loop_
_entity_poly.entity_id
_entity_poly.type
_entity_poly.pdbx_seq_one_letter_code
_entity_poly.pdbx_strand_id
1 'polypeptide(L)'
;MARLLPLFFIFSLFFSLSSSKTLKRDVKALNEIKASLGWRVVYAWVGDDPCGDGNLPPWSGVTCSLQGDYKVVTELEVYAVSIVGPFPIAVTNLLDLTRLDLHNNKLTGPIPPQIGRLKRLKILNLRWNKLQDVLPAEIGELKSLTHLYLSFNSFKGEIPKEFATLPELRYLYLHQNRFSGRIPAELGTLQKLQHLDVGNNHLVGTIRQLIRTDGCFPSLRNLYLNDNYLTGGVPAELASLTNLEILYLSNNKLSGVIPSEVAHLPRLTSLYLDHNQFAGRIPEALYKHSFLKEMYIEGNSFRAGVNPIGVHTVLELTDSEFLV
;
A
#
# COMPACT_ATOMS: atom_id res chain seq x y z
N MET A 1 38.42 -23.10 74.31
CA MET A 1 38.61 -22.45 73.01
C MET A 1 37.36 -22.84 72.14
N ALA A 2 36.34 -22.02 72.12
CA ALA A 2 35.14 -22.22 71.35
C ALA A 2 35.23 -21.41 70.01
N ARG A 3 35.21 -22.08 68.89
CA ARG A 3 35.20 -21.46 67.60
C ARG A 3 33.75 -21.16 67.21
N LEU A 4 33.39 -19.88 67.08
CA LEU A 4 32.17 -19.38 66.46
C LEU A 4 32.31 -19.46 64.96
N LEU A 5 31.38 -20.19 64.30
CA LEU A 5 31.13 -20.15 62.85
C LEU A 5 30.21 -18.98 62.56
N PRO A 6 30.50 -18.13 61.55
CA PRO A 6 29.53 -17.12 61.10
C PRO A 6 28.45 -17.74 60.21
N LEU A 7 27.20 -17.56 60.61
CA LEU A 7 26.04 -17.81 59.77
C LEU A 7 26.00 -16.75 58.63
N PHE A 8 26.27 -17.18 57.40
CA PHE A 8 26.00 -16.41 56.21
C PHE A 8 24.50 -16.50 55.92
N PHE A 9 23.74 -15.44 56.19
CA PHE A 9 22.38 -15.25 55.65
C PHE A 9 22.50 -14.90 54.19
N ILE A 10 22.19 -15.88 53.32
CA ILE A 10 21.98 -15.65 51.88
C ILE A 10 20.60 -15.04 51.75
N PHE A 11 20.54 -13.71 51.61
CA PHE A 11 19.33 -13.02 51.13
C PHE A 11 19.20 -13.32 49.65
N SER A 12 18.43 -14.37 49.29
CA SER A 12 17.95 -14.56 47.92
C SER A 12 16.90 -13.49 47.66
N LEU A 13 17.33 -12.41 46.98
CA LEU A 13 16.44 -11.47 46.31
C LEU A 13 15.67 -12.22 45.23
N PHE A 14 14.49 -12.70 45.59
CA PHE A 14 13.49 -13.07 44.62
C PHE A 14 13.03 -11.78 43.92
N PHE A 15 13.71 -11.40 42.82
CA PHE A 15 13.09 -10.55 41.81
C PHE A 15 11.93 -11.34 41.27
N SER A 16 10.72 -11.13 41.79
CA SER A 16 9.52 -11.49 41.08
C SER A 16 9.53 -10.63 39.80
N LEU A 17 9.88 -11.26 38.70
CA LEU A 17 9.64 -10.72 37.36
C LEU A 17 8.14 -10.50 37.26
N SER A 18 7.67 -9.32 37.69
CA SER A 18 6.29 -8.90 37.41
C SER A 18 6.12 -8.89 35.91
N SER A 19 5.47 -9.88 35.36
CA SER A 19 5.13 -9.93 33.94
C SER A 19 4.27 -8.70 33.64
N SER A 20 4.79 -7.79 32.83
CA SER A 20 4.03 -6.60 32.41
C SER A 20 2.77 -7.03 31.71
N LYS A 21 1.62 -6.56 32.19
CA LYS A 21 0.30 -6.90 31.60
C LYS A 21 -0.01 -6.05 30.38
N THR A 22 -0.80 -6.60 29.50
CA THR A 22 -1.36 -5.82 28.36
C THR A 22 -2.23 -4.68 28.88
N LEU A 23 -2.13 -3.52 28.24
CA LEU A 23 -2.93 -2.34 28.55
C LEU A 23 -4.40 -2.66 28.43
N LYS A 24 -5.20 -2.33 29.46
CA LYS A 24 -6.65 -2.67 29.53
C LYS A 24 -7.44 -2.21 28.30
N ARG A 25 -7.07 -1.06 27.71
CA ARG A 25 -7.65 -0.55 26.46
C ARG A 25 -7.49 -1.59 25.33
N ASP A 26 -6.27 -2.13 25.17
CA ASP A 26 -5.93 -3.04 24.08
C ASP A 26 -6.55 -4.43 24.31
N VAL A 27 -6.58 -4.91 25.57
CA VAL A 27 -7.31 -6.14 25.96
C VAL A 27 -8.78 -6.04 25.55
N LYS A 28 -9.43 -4.92 25.90
CA LYS A 28 -10.84 -4.67 25.54
C LYS A 28 -11.03 -4.66 24.03
N ALA A 29 -10.20 -3.92 23.30
CA ALA A 29 -10.29 -3.81 21.85
C ALA A 29 -10.12 -5.18 21.18
N LEU A 30 -9.13 -5.98 21.59
CA LEU A 30 -8.90 -7.29 21.02
C LEU A 30 -10.00 -8.29 21.34
N ASN A 31 -10.63 -8.23 22.51
CA ASN A 31 -11.80 -9.04 22.82
C ASN A 31 -13.02 -8.67 21.96
N GLU A 32 -13.25 -7.38 21.70
CA GLU A 32 -14.29 -6.93 20.77
C GLU A 32 -13.99 -7.41 19.33
N ILE A 33 -12.74 -7.34 18.89
CA ILE A 33 -12.30 -7.87 17.60
C ILE A 33 -12.54 -9.39 17.55
N LYS A 34 -12.12 -10.12 18.57
CA LYS A 34 -12.32 -11.57 18.70
C LYS A 34 -13.79 -11.95 18.53
N ALA A 35 -14.68 -11.22 19.17
CA ALA A 35 -16.13 -11.45 19.07
C ALA A 35 -16.67 -11.18 17.65
N SER A 36 -16.08 -10.23 16.91
CA SER A 36 -16.51 -9.84 15.56
C SER A 36 -15.93 -10.71 14.43
N LEU A 37 -14.76 -11.31 14.62
CA LEU A 37 -14.05 -12.07 13.57
C LEU A 37 -14.48 -13.54 13.45
N GLY A 38 -15.29 -14.04 14.39
CA GLY A 38 -15.84 -15.37 14.35
C GLY A 38 -14.90 -16.47 14.85
N TRP A 39 -15.40 -17.71 14.84
CA TRP A 39 -14.81 -18.87 15.51
C TRP A 39 -13.39 -19.25 15.05
N ARG A 40 -13.01 -18.97 13.80
CA ARG A 40 -11.69 -19.35 13.25
C ARG A 40 -10.52 -18.64 13.93
N VAL A 41 -10.71 -17.40 14.37
CA VAL A 41 -9.70 -16.63 15.12
C VAL A 41 -9.72 -17.02 16.59
N VAL A 42 -10.90 -17.35 17.14
CA VAL A 42 -11.10 -17.67 18.55
C VAL A 42 -10.24 -18.86 19.04
N TYR A 43 -10.01 -19.85 18.19
CA TYR A 43 -9.19 -21.03 18.57
C TYR A 43 -7.71 -20.69 18.79
N ALA A 44 -7.19 -19.66 18.11
CA ALA A 44 -5.79 -19.25 18.24
C ALA A 44 -5.58 -18.19 19.32
N TRP A 45 -6.67 -17.59 19.83
CA TRP A 45 -6.63 -16.52 20.83
C TRP A 45 -7.10 -17.06 22.19
N VAL A 46 -6.19 -17.74 22.89
CA VAL A 46 -6.43 -18.41 24.17
C VAL A 46 -5.81 -17.60 25.31
N GLY A 47 -6.43 -17.65 26.49
CA GLY A 47 -6.02 -16.89 27.67
C GLY A 47 -6.55 -15.47 27.71
N ASP A 48 -6.31 -14.80 28.83
CA ASP A 48 -6.88 -13.47 29.13
C ASP A 48 -5.96 -12.31 28.74
N ASP A 49 -4.66 -12.58 28.53
CA ASP A 49 -3.67 -11.58 28.16
C ASP A 49 -3.24 -11.73 26.70
N PRO A 50 -3.67 -10.83 25.79
CA PRO A 50 -3.32 -10.92 24.37
C PRO A 50 -1.82 -10.85 24.07
N CYS A 51 -1.03 -10.22 24.93
CA CYS A 51 0.42 -10.12 24.80
C CYS A 51 1.18 -11.25 25.52
N GLY A 52 0.46 -12.23 26.07
CA GLY A 52 1.01 -13.32 26.85
C GLY A 52 1.41 -12.93 28.28
N ASP A 53 1.14 -13.82 29.20
CA ASP A 53 1.34 -13.62 30.64
C ASP A 53 2.59 -14.32 31.19
N GLY A 54 3.38 -14.97 30.35
CA GLY A 54 4.53 -15.79 30.71
C GLY A 54 4.21 -17.27 30.78
N ASN A 55 2.96 -17.67 31.00
CA ASN A 55 2.47 -19.06 30.92
C ASN A 55 1.93 -19.39 29.55
N LEU A 56 1.24 -18.42 28.92
CA LEU A 56 0.72 -18.53 27.57
C LEU A 56 1.43 -17.54 26.63
N PRO A 57 1.67 -17.93 25.36
CA PRO A 57 2.25 -17.04 24.37
C PRO A 57 1.26 -15.92 24.01
N PRO A 58 1.71 -14.86 23.34
CA PRO A 58 0.83 -13.87 22.73
C PRO A 58 -0.20 -14.53 21.81
N TRP A 59 -1.36 -13.90 21.67
CA TRP A 59 -2.37 -14.33 20.69
C TRP A 59 -1.79 -14.31 19.28
N SER A 60 -2.11 -15.34 18.50
CA SER A 60 -1.56 -15.47 17.14
C SER A 60 -1.83 -14.22 16.30
N GLY A 61 -0.81 -13.69 15.69
CA GLY A 61 -0.88 -12.44 14.91
C GLY A 61 -0.93 -11.14 15.73
N VAL A 62 -0.78 -11.23 17.06
CA VAL A 62 -0.66 -10.05 17.94
C VAL A 62 0.79 -9.87 18.35
N THR A 63 1.39 -8.74 17.97
CA THR A 63 2.72 -8.32 18.41
C THR A 63 2.59 -7.15 19.38
N CYS A 64 3.35 -7.24 20.46
CA CYS A 64 3.32 -6.23 21.53
C CYS A 64 4.72 -5.66 21.79
N SER A 65 4.74 -4.43 22.29
CA SER A 65 5.96 -3.83 22.83
C SER A 65 5.72 -3.30 24.24
N LEU A 66 6.81 -3.19 25.00
CA LEU A 66 6.78 -2.63 26.36
C LEU A 66 6.70 -1.10 26.26
N GLN A 67 5.77 -0.51 27.01
CA GLN A 67 5.64 0.94 27.16
C GLN A 67 5.41 1.27 28.65
N GLY A 68 6.48 1.71 29.31
CA GLY A 68 6.47 1.81 30.78
C GLY A 68 6.24 0.44 31.42
N ASP A 69 5.26 0.34 32.30
CA ASP A 69 4.92 -0.89 33.03
C ASP A 69 3.91 -1.79 32.31
N TYR A 70 3.49 -1.43 31.10
CA TYR A 70 2.48 -2.16 30.33
C TYR A 70 3.01 -2.63 28.98
N LYS A 71 2.45 -3.73 28.48
CA LYS A 71 2.55 -4.11 27.07
C LYS A 71 1.43 -3.43 26.27
N VAL A 72 1.75 -2.89 25.11
CA VAL A 72 0.79 -2.32 24.15
C VAL A 72 0.87 -3.10 22.85
N VAL A 73 -0.27 -3.23 22.17
CA VAL A 73 -0.35 -3.90 20.87
C VAL A 73 0.20 -2.96 19.80
N THR A 74 1.26 -3.40 19.13
CA THR A 74 1.92 -2.64 18.06
C THR A 74 1.67 -3.19 16.66
N GLU A 75 1.34 -4.48 16.55
CA GLU A 75 1.00 -5.08 15.26
C GLU A 75 -0.17 -6.06 15.43
N LEU A 76 -1.06 -6.04 14.46
CA LEU A 76 -2.16 -6.99 14.34
C LEU A 76 -2.17 -7.56 12.93
N GLU A 77 -1.85 -8.85 12.81
CA GLU A 77 -1.69 -9.55 11.56
C GLU A 77 -2.57 -10.81 11.54
N VAL A 78 -3.78 -10.67 11.00
CA VAL A 78 -4.77 -11.77 10.91
C VAL A 78 -5.21 -11.88 9.46
N TYR A 79 -4.39 -12.50 8.63
CA TYR A 79 -4.58 -12.62 7.19
C TYR A 79 -4.75 -14.08 6.74
N ALA A 80 -5.36 -14.26 5.59
CA ALA A 80 -5.54 -15.55 4.92
C ALA A 80 -6.28 -16.62 5.77
N VAL A 81 -7.12 -16.20 6.71
CA VAL A 81 -7.86 -17.08 7.63
C VAL A 81 -9.38 -17.11 7.36
N SER A 82 -9.78 -16.56 6.20
CA SER A 82 -11.20 -16.54 5.74
C SER A 82 -12.17 -15.87 6.71
N ILE A 83 -11.79 -14.77 7.34
CA ILE A 83 -12.69 -13.95 8.16
C ILE A 83 -13.82 -13.42 7.29
N VAL A 84 -15.06 -13.55 7.77
CA VAL A 84 -16.27 -13.05 7.09
C VAL A 84 -16.97 -12.06 8.02
N GLY A 85 -17.33 -10.91 7.51
CA GLY A 85 -18.07 -9.90 8.26
C GLY A 85 -17.60 -8.47 7.98
N PRO A 86 -18.15 -7.48 8.67
CA PRO A 86 -17.74 -6.10 8.49
C PRO A 86 -16.32 -5.86 9.04
N PHE A 87 -15.71 -4.74 8.58
CA PHE A 87 -14.44 -4.28 9.15
C PHE A 87 -14.54 -4.14 10.68
N PRO A 88 -13.62 -4.74 11.45
CA PRO A 88 -13.69 -4.75 12.92
C PRO A 88 -13.34 -3.38 13.49
N ILE A 89 -14.34 -2.52 13.72
CA ILE A 89 -14.15 -1.13 14.14
C ILE A 89 -13.30 -1.00 15.43
N ALA A 90 -13.34 -1.97 16.31
CA ALA A 90 -12.57 -1.96 17.56
C ALA A 90 -11.05 -1.91 17.33
N VAL A 91 -10.56 -2.29 16.14
CA VAL A 91 -9.15 -2.12 15.75
C VAL A 91 -8.71 -0.66 15.91
N THR A 92 -9.60 0.30 15.68
CA THR A 92 -9.29 1.74 15.78
C THR A 92 -9.05 2.22 17.22
N ASN A 93 -9.21 1.35 18.21
CA ASN A 93 -8.88 1.59 19.62
C ASN A 93 -7.48 1.11 20.00
N LEU A 94 -6.79 0.37 19.14
CA LEU A 94 -5.39 -0.05 19.32
C LEU A 94 -4.46 1.10 18.91
N LEU A 95 -4.39 2.15 19.73
CA LEU A 95 -3.79 3.44 19.36
C LEU A 95 -2.27 3.39 19.14
N ASP A 96 -1.60 2.33 19.58
CA ASP A 96 -0.16 2.14 19.41
C ASP A 96 0.20 1.28 18.20
N LEU A 97 -0.78 0.88 17.39
CA LEU A 97 -0.55 0.11 16.17
C LEU A 97 0.39 0.83 15.22
N THR A 98 1.41 0.10 14.79
CA THR A 98 2.32 0.46 13.69
C THR A 98 2.03 -0.35 12.42
N ARG A 99 1.43 -1.54 12.57
CA ARG A 99 1.03 -2.41 11.47
C ARG A 99 -0.35 -3.03 11.70
N LEU A 100 -1.21 -2.87 10.71
CA LEU A 100 -2.50 -3.56 10.61
C LEU A 100 -2.53 -4.33 9.30
N ASP A 101 -2.57 -5.65 9.39
CA ASP A 101 -2.62 -6.53 8.24
C ASP A 101 -3.79 -7.52 8.37
N LEU A 102 -4.83 -7.29 7.56
CA LEU A 102 -6.02 -8.14 7.48
C LEU A 102 -6.26 -8.62 6.04
N HIS A 103 -5.19 -8.72 5.22
CA HIS A 103 -5.32 -9.07 3.82
C HIS A 103 -5.82 -10.52 3.60
N ASN A 104 -6.31 -10.78 2.40
CA ASN A 104 -6.77 -12.10 1.98
C ASN A 104 -7.80 -12.71 2.93
N ASN A 105 -8.87 -11.94 3.20
CA ASN A 105 -10.02 -12.35 3.98
C ASN A 105 -11.32 -12.06 3.19
N LYS A 106 -12.46 -12.09 3.85
CA LYS A 106 -13.78 -11.79 3.27
C LYS A 106 -14.46 -10.64 4.02
N LEU A 107 -13.68 -9.64 4.45
CA LEU A 107 -14.18 -8.46 5.13
C LEU A 107 -15.05 -7.63 4.19
N THR A 108 -16.15 -7.09 4.72
CA THR A 108 -17.15 -6.30 3.98
C THR A 108 -17.36 -4.92 4.61
N GLY A 109 -18.19 -4.10 3.97
CA GLY A 109 -18.50 -2.76 4.45
C GLY A 109 -17.38 -1.74 4.24
N PRO A 110 -17.57 -0.51 4.74
CA PRO A 110 -16.59 0.57 4.62
C PRO A 110 -15.45 0.47 5.63
N ILE A 111 -14.35 1.14 5.33
CA ILE A 111 -13.36 1.51 6.35
C ILE A 111 -13.96 2.68 7.15
N PRO A 112 -14.04 2.58 8.50
CA PRO A 112 -14.63 3.64 9.27
C PRO A 112 -13.71 4.86 9.40
N PRO A 113 -14.25 6.11 9.49
CA PRO A 113 -13.45 7.33 9.69
C PRO A 113 -12.55 7.28 10.93
N GLN A 114 -12.93 6.49 11.94
CA GLN A 114 -12.13 6.29 13.16
C GLN A 114 -10.74 5.68 12.88
N ILE A 115 -10.49 5.16 11.68
CA ILE A 115 -9.15 4.69 11.26
C ILE A 115 -8.10 5.79 11.43
N GLY A 116 -8.48 7.07 11.24
CA GLY A 116 -7.63 8.23 11.44
C GLY A 116 -7.07 8.40 12.86
N ARG A 117 -7.57 7.64 13.86
CA ARG A 117 -7.04 7.64 15.24
C ARG A 117 -5.70 6.95 15.37
N LEU A 118 -5.34 6.07 14.44
CA LEU A 118 -4.12 5.24 14.48
C LEU A 118 -2.88 6.03 14.04
N LYS A 119 -2.52 7.07 14.77
CA LYS A 119 -1.46 8.04 14.38
C LYS A 119 -0.05 7.44 14.23
N ARG A 120 0.19 6.27 14.82
CA ARG A 120 1.47 5.55 14.74
C ARG A 120 1.52 4.54 13.59
N LEU A 121 0.41 4.33 12.87
CA LEU A 121 0.30 3.32 11.83
C LEU A 121 1.25 3.64 10.66
N LYS A 122 2.09 2.68 10.33
CA LYS A 122 3.05 2.73 9.21
C LYS A 122 2.58 1.89 8.02
N ILE A 123 1.93 0.76 8.29
CA ILE A 123 1.47 -0.18 7.28
C ILE A 123 -0.02 -0.47 7.52
N LEU A 124 -0.85 -0.20 6.51
CA LEU A 124 -2.25 -0.60 6.45
C LEU A 124 -2.43 -1.52 5.25
N ASN A 125 -2.62 -2.81 5.50
CA ASN A 125 -2.83 -3.81 4.46
C ASN A 125 -4.21 -4.45 4.58
N LEU A 126 -5.10 -4.08 3.67
CA LEU A 126 -6.48 -4.60 3.57
C LEU A 126 -6.75 -5.22 2.18
N ARG A 127 -5.71 -5.46 1.38
CA ARG A 127 -5.87 -6.02 0.03
C ARG A 127 -6.56 -7.39 0.06
N TRP A 128 -7.17 -7.77 -1.05
CA TRP A 128 -7.85 -9.06 -1.20
C TRP A 128 -8.95 -9.27 -0.16
N ASN A 129 -9.92 -8.33 -0.14
CA ASN A 129 -11.11 -8.41 0.69
C ASN A 129 -12.38 -8.08 -0.15
N LYS A 130 -13.50 -7.87 0.50
CA LYS A 130 -14.77 -7.43 -0.10
C LYS A 130 -15.19 -6.07 0.45
N LEU A 131 -14.23 -5.27 0.89
CA LEU A 131 -14.49 -3.93 1.39
C LEU A 131 -15.07 -3.05 0.29
N GLN A 132 -15.95 -2.15 0.65
CA GLN A 132 -16.73 -1.35 -0.31
C GLN A 132 -16.94 0.07 0.19
N ASP A 133 -17.71 0.86 -0.59
CA ASP A 133 -18.01 2.26 -0.36
C ASP A 133 -16.82 3.20 -0.57
N VAL A 134 -16.95 4.45 -0.19
CA VAL A 134 -15.92 5.47 -0.35
C VAL A 134 -14.83 5.34 0.71
N LEU A 135 -13.61 5.70 0.36
CA LEU A 135 -12.54 5.78 1.34
C LEU A 135 -12.71 6.99 2.24
N PRO A 136 -12.53 6.87 3.57
CA PRO A 136 -12.60 7.99 4.48
C PRO A 136 -11.39 8.91 4.29
N ALA A 137 -11.63 10.23 4.23
CA ALA A 137 -10.59 11.25 4.14
C ALA A 137 -9.62 11.21 5.35
N GLU A 138 -10.08 10.69 6.47
CA GLU A 138 -9.34 10.54 7.72
C GLU A 138 -8.14 9.59 7.60
N ILE A 139 -8.04 8.79 6.54
CA ILE A 139 -6.79 8.08 6.22
C ILE A 139 -5.64 9.09 6.06
N GLY A 140 -5.91 10.30 5.52
CA GLY A 140 -4.93 11.40 5.42
C GLY A 140 -4.39 11.90 6.78
N GLU A 141 -4.98 11.48 7.89
CA GLU A 141 -4.51 11.81 9.24
C GLU A 141 -3.42 10.86 9.77
N LEU A 142 -3.13 9.78 9.07
CA LEU A 142 -2.14 8.76 9.44
C LEU A 142 -0.73 9.21 9.09
N LYS A 143 -0.20 10.22 9.78
CA LYS A 143 1.04 10.92 9.39
C LYS A 143 2.30 10.04 9.39
N SER A 144 2.26 8.88 10.02
CA SER A 144 3.35 7.89 10.01
C SER A 144 3.23 6.86 8.87
N LEU A 145 2.14 6.91 8.07
CA LEU A 145 1.83 5.88 7.07
C LEU A 145 2.85 5.89 5.93
N THR A 146 3.45 4.73 5.69
CA THR A 146 4.42 4.50 4.63
C THR A 146 3.87 3.60 3.51
N HIS A 147 2.97 2.68 3.86
CA HIS A 147 2.39 1.71 2.94
C HIS A 147 0.87 1.66 3.11
N LEU A 148 0.15 1.89 2.03
CA LEU A 148 -1.31 1.77 1.96
C LEU A 148 -1.69 0.78 0.86
N TYR A 149 -2.11 -0.43 1.27
CA TYR A 149 -2.50 -1.51 0.38
C TYR A 149 -4.01 -1.74 0.47
N LEU A 150 -4.76 -1.27 -0.54
CA LEU A 150 -6.22 -1.38 -0.63
C LEU A 150 -6.68 -2.10 -1.91
N SER A 151 -5.75 -2.63 -2.70
CA SER A 151 -6.05 -3.31 -3.96
C SER A 151 -6.92 -4.55 -3.78
N PHE A 152 -7.57 -4.98 -4.88
CA PHE A 152 -8.47 -6.14 -4.89
C PHE A 152 -9.58 -6.05 -3.84
N ASN A 153 -10.38 -4.98 -3.94
CA ASN A 153 -11.57 -4.72 -3.13
C ASN A 153 -12.71 -4.20 -4.02
N SER A 154 -13.75 -3.63 -3.44
CA SER A 154 -14.87 -3.02 -4.15
C SER A 154 -15.07 -1.55 -3.77
N PHE A 155 -14.00 -0.85 -3.41
CA PHE A 155 -14.06 0.58 -3.10
C PHE A 155 -14.51 1.38 -4.32
N LYS A 156 -15.32 2.43 -4.08
CA LYS A 156 -15.89 3.28 -5.12
C LYS A 156 -15.71 4.77 -4.79
N GLY A 157 -16.20 5.63 -5.67
CA GLY A 157 -16.06 7.08 -5.51
C GLY A 157 -14.67 7.57 -5.90
N GLU A 158 -14.33 8.77 -5.50
CA GLU A 158 -13.04 9.39 -5.83
C GLU A 158 -11.93 8.97 -4.87
N ILE A 159 -10.69 9.00 -5.34
CA ILE A 159 -9.52 8.87 -4.48
C ILE A 159 -9.42 10.14 -3.62
N PRO A 160 -9.37 10.04 -2.28
CA PRO A 160 -9.32 11.24 -1.43
C PRO A 160 -8.05 12.06 -1.69
N LYS A 161 -8.22 13.36 -1.98
CA LYS A 161 -7.09 14.30 -2.13
C LYS A 161 -6.29 14.45 -0.82
N GLU A 162 -6.91 14.16 0.31
CA GLU A 162 -6.31 14.17 1.64
C GLU A 162 -5.15 13.19 1.77
N PHE A 163 -5.04 12.18 0.88
CA PHE A 163 -3.85 11.32 0.84
C PHE A 163 -2.57 12.10 0.54
N ALA A 164 -2.67 13.25 -0.13
CA ALA A 164 -1.54 14.15 -0.33
C ALA A 164 -0.95 14.73 0.97
N THR A 165 -1.67 14.60 2.09
CA THR A 165 -1.19 15.06 3.40
C THR A 165 -0.40 13.99 4.18
N LEU A 166 -0.02 12.87 3.56
CA LEU A 166 0.73 11.76 4.14
C LEU A 166 2.23 11.91 3.86
N PRO A 167 3.03 12.54 4.74
CA PRO A 167 4.41 12.95 4.43
C PRO A 167 5.37 11.76 4.27
N GLU A 168 5.03 10.62 4.85
CA GLU A 168 5.87 9.42 4.84
C GLU A 168 5.46 8.39 3.79
N LEU A 169 4.37 8.63 3.04
CA LEU A 169 3.81 7.64 2.11
C LEU A 169 4.80 7.34 0.98
N ARG A 170 5.09 6.04 0.80
CA ARG A 170 6.00 5.50 -0.22
C ARG A 170 5.29 4.60 -1.22
N TYR A 171 4.31 3.83 -0.77
CA TYR A 171 3.61 2.83 -1.56
C TYR A 171 2.11 3.02 -1.44
N LEU A 172 1.46 3.31 -2.56
CA LEU A 172 0.00 3.47 -2.66
C LEU A 172 -0.55 2.51 -3.71
N TYR A 173 -1.22 1.45 -3.24
CA TYR A 173 -1.82 0.42 -4.08
C TYR A 173 -3.34 0.47 -3.99
N LEU A 174 -3.99 0.94 -5.05
CA LEU A 174 -5.44 1.10 -5.17
C LEU A 174 -6.02 0.30 -6.34
N HIS A 175 -5.21 -0.49 -7.06
CA HIS A 175 -5.63 -1.20 -8.26
C HIS A 175 -6.71 -2.25 -7.97
N GLN A 176 -7.41 -2.69 -9.02
CA GLN A 176 -8.50 -3.67 -8.91
C GLN A 176 -9.56 -3.24 -7.89
N ASN A 177 -10.15 -2.06 -8.14
CA ASN A 177 -11.27 -1.48 -7.39
C ASN A 177 -12.29 -0.83 -8.36
N ARG A 178 -13.17 0.02 -7.84
CA ARG A 178 -14.17 0.75 -8.63
C ARG A 178 -14.04 2.26 -8.45
N PHE A 179 -12.83 2.76 -8.23
CA PHE A 179 -12.59 4.20 -8.10
C PHE A 179 -12.95 4.91 -9.39
N SER A 180 -13.56 6.09 -9.27
CA SER A 180 -14.00 6.93 -10.37
C SER A 180 -13.51 8.37 -10.18
N GLY A 181 -13.89 9.26 -11.09
CA GLY A 181 -13.38 10.62 -11.04
C GLY A 181 -11.92 10.72 -11.49
N ARG A 182 -11.25 11.78 -11.13
CA ARG A 182 -9.87 12.06 -11.52
C ARG A 182 -8.88 11.61 -10.46
N ILE A 183 -7.68 11.26 -10.89
CA ILE A 183 -6.57 11.07 -9.94
C ILE A 183 -6.23 12.46 -9.37
N PRO A 184 -6.24 12.65 -8.04
CA PRO A 184 -5.96 13.95 -7.44
C PRO A 184 -4.55 14.43 -7.79
N ALA A 185 -4.45 15.61 -8.41
CA ALA A 185 -3.16 16.21 -8.75
C ALA A 185 -2.32 16.54 -7.50
N GLU A 186 -2.98 16.72 -6.37
CA GLU A 186 -2.38 16.95 -5.06
C GLU A 186 -1.43 15.81 -4.65
N LEU A 187 -1.65 14.58 -5.13
CA LEU A 187 -0.74 13.45 -4.88
C LEU A 187 0.68 13.73 -5.38
N GLY A 188 0.84 14.60 -6.39
CA GLY A 188 2.14 15.05 -6.89
C GLY A 188 3.02 15.72 -5.84
N THR A 189 2.45 16.22 -4.74
CA THR A 189 3.20 16.84 -3.64
C THR A 189 3.88 15.85 -2.70
N LEU A 190 3.57 14.56 -2.84
CA LEU A 190 4.13 13.50 -1.99
C LEU A 190 5.61 13.28 -2.27
N GLN A 191 6.46 13.80 -1.39
CA GLN A 191 7.91 13.82 -1.58
C GLN A 191 8.56 12.43 -1.55
N LYS A 192 7.97 11.47 -0.86
CA LYS A 192 8.53 10.12 -0.65
C LYS A 192 7.82 9.02 -1.44
N LEU A 193 6.79 9.36 -2.22
CA LEU A 193 6.04 8.36 -2.98
C LEU A 193 6.91 7.75 -4.07
N GLN A 194 7.09 6.43 -4.01
CA GLN A 194 7.90 5.65 -4.94
C GLN A 194 7.03 4.82 -5.89
N HIS A 195 5.87 4.38 -5.43
CA HIS A 195 4.98 3.52 -6.18
C HIS A 195 3.54 4.02 -6.08
N LEU A 196 2.96 4.34 -7.23
CA LEU A 196 1.55 4.67 -7.38
C LEU A 196 0.91 3.69 -8.34
N ASP A 197 -0.01 2.89 -7.82
CA ASP A 197 -0.77 1.95 -8.63
C ASP A 197 -2.26 2.17 -8.45
N VAL A 198 -2.89 2.68 -9.49
CA VAL A 198 -4.33 2.90 -9.61
C VAL A 198 -4.93 2.14 -10.79
N GLY A 199 -4.23 1.15 -11.30
CA GLY A 199 -4.66 0.33 -12.43
C GLY A 199 -5.99 -0.37 -12.18
N ASN A 200 -6.67 -0.76 -13.24
CA ASN A 200 -7.93 -1.49 -13.20
C ASN A 200 -8.98 -0.84 -12.28
N ASN A 201 -9.43 0.34 -12.69
CA ASN A 201 -10.44 1.15 -12.03
C ASN A 201 -11.34 1.84 -13.09
N HIS A 202 -12.12 2.83 -12.68
CA HIS A 202 -12.98 3.64 -13.57
C HIS A 202 -12.54 5.10 -13.62
N LEU A 203 -11.22 5.34 -13.50
CA LEU A 203 -10.66 6.70 -13.44
C LEU A 203 -10.71 7.38 -14.82
N VAL A 204 -10.94 8.67 -14.80
CA VAL A 204 -11.03 9.55 -15.98
C VAL A 204 -10.06 10.72 -15.87
N GLY A 205 -10.00 11.55 -16.91
CA GLY A 205 -9.14 12.73 -16.94
C GLY A 205 -7.89 12.49 -17.75
N THR A 206 -6.85 13.27 -17.55
CA THR A 206 -5.63 13.24 -18.35
C THR A 206 -4.38 13.10 -17.49
N ILE A 207 -3.32 12.49 -18.04
CA ILE A 207 -2.01 12.41 -17.38
C ILE A 207 -1.48 13.83 -17.10
N ARG A 208 -1.71 14.80 -18.00
CA ARG A 208 -1.32 16.19 -17.80
C ARG A 208 -1.93 16.83 -16.55
N GLN A 209 -3.12 16.40 -16.14
CA GLN A 209 -3.73 16.91 -14.89
C GLN A 209 -3.05 16.36 -13.64
N LEU A 210 -2.48 15.17 -13.71
CA LEU A 210 -1.71 14.56 -12.63
C LEU A 210 -0.30 15.16 -12.53
N ILE A 211 0.33 15.42 -13.69
CA ILE A 211 1.70 15.97 -13.77
C ILE A 211 1.62 17.45 -14.17
N ARG A 212 1.21 18.29 -13.23
CA ARG A 212 0.89 19.70 -13.51
C ARG A 212 2.04 20.68 -13.32
N THR A 213 3.03 20.33 -12.51
CA THR A 213 4.10 21.24 -12.08
C THR A 213 5.45 20.54 -12.09
N ASP A 214 6.49 21.32 -12.36
CA ASP A 214 7.86 20.86 -12.15
C ASP A 214 8.06 20.45 -10.69
N GLY A 215 8.75 19.33 -10.49
CA GLY A 215 9.04 18.81 -9.16
C GLY A 215 7.90 18.01 -8.52
N CYS A 216 6.83 17.70 -9.27
CA CYS A 216 5.84 16.72 -8.80
C CYS A 216 6.45 15.31 -8.73
N PHE A 217 6.02 14.53 -7.74
CA PHE A 217 6.47 13.15 -7.55
C PHE A 217 8.00 12.95 -7.57
N PRO A 218 8.79 13.67 -6.77
CA PRO A 218 10.25 13.68 -6.91
C PRO A 218 10.94 12.34 -6.64
N SER A 219 10.24 11.38 -6.03
CA SER A 219 10.76 10.06 -5.71
C SER A 219 10.10 8.91 -6.49
N LEU A 220 9.14 9.22 -7.40
CA LEU A 220 8.32 8.19 -8.05
C LEU A 220 9.18 7.33 -8.98
N ARG A 221 9.05 6.02 -8.80
CA ARG A 221 9.71 4.99 -9.62
C ARG A 221 8.73 4.23 -10.50
N ASN A 222 7.57 3.91 -9.97
CA ASN A 222 6.59 3.09 -10.66
C ASN A 222 5.24 3.79 -10.71
N LEU A 223 4.72 3.98 -11.91
CA LEU A 223 3.43 4.59 -12.15
C LEU A 223 2.56 3.66 -12.99
N TYR A 224 1.53 3.09 -12.36
CA TYR A 224 0.57 2.20 -13.00
C TYR A 224 -0.79 2.89 -13.11
N LEU A 225 -1.20 3.18 -14.34
CA LEU A 225 -2.45 3.84 -14.71
C LEU A 225 -3.31 2.97 -15.66
N ASN A 226 -2.87 1.76 -15.93
CA ASN A 226 -3.50 0.85 -16.89
C ASN A 226 -4.96 0.52 -16.57
N ASP A 227 -5.70 0.05 -17.57
CA ASP A 227 -7.09 -0.40 -17.40
C ASP A 227 -7.99 0.64 -16.72
N ASN A 228 -8.06 1.84 -17.31
CA ASN A 228 -8.87 2.96 -16.87
C ASN A 228 -9.54 3.64 -18.09
N TYR A 229 -10.15 4.80 -17.89
CA TYR A 229 -10.77 5.60 -18.94
C TYR A 229 -10.04 6.92 -19.16
N LEU A 230 -8.70 6.94 -18.97
CA LEU A 230 -7.88 8.12 -19.15
C LEU A 230 -7.84 8.54 -20.63
N THR A 231 -7.83 9.85 -20.87
CA THR A 231 -7.86 10.46 -22.20
C THR A 231 -6.71 11.45 -22.39
N GLY A 232 -6.61 12.01 -23.61
CA GLY A 232 -5.56 12.96 -23.97
C GLY A 232 -4.23 12.27 -24.25
N GLY A 233 -3.16 13.06 -24.37
CA GLY A 233 -1.84 12.55 -24.70
C GLY A 233 -0.94 12.34 -23.46
N VAL A 234 0.21 11.72 -23.71
CA VAL A 234 1.32 11.73 -22.78
C VAL A 234 1.93 13.14 -22.79
N PRO A 235 2.00 13.83 -21.65
CA PRO A 235 2.58 15.18 -21.62
C PRO A 235 4.13 15.13 -21.66
N ALA A 236 4.78 16.10 -22.31
CA ALA A 236 6.24 16.19 -22.32
C ALA A 236 6.81 16.39 -20.90
N GLU A 237 6.03 17.03 -20.02
CA GLU A 237 6.35 17.26 -18.61
C GLU A 237 6.59 15.95 -17.83
N LEU A 238 6.13 14.80 -18.36
CA LEU A 238 6.42 13.48 -17.78
C LEU A 238 7.93 13.23 -17.64
N ALA A 239 8.75 13.81 -18.52
CA ALA A 239 10.21 13.71 -18.47
C ALA A 239 10.83 14.31 -17.19
N SER A 240 10.07 15.11 -16.43
CA SER A 240 10.51 15.60 -15.11
C SER A 240 10.59 14.53 -14.03
N LEU A 241 9.95 13.38 -14.23
CA LEU A 241 9.95 12.25 -13.29
C LEU A 241 11.26 11.43 -13.41
N THR A 242 12.38 12.05 -13.12
CA THR A 242 13.73 11.49 -13.39
C THR A 242 14.06 10.17 -12.68
N ASN A 243 13.27 9.78 -11.68
CA ASN A 243 13.41 8.50 -11.00
C ASN A 243 12.50 7.39 -11.57
N LEU A 244 11.68 7.71 -12.60
CA LEU A 244 10.71 6.75 -13.13
C LEU A 244 11.40 5.58 -13.83
N GLU A 245 11.03 4.37 -13.40
CA GLU A 245 11.55 3.10 -13.90
C GLU A 245 10.47 2.36 -14.73
N ILE A 246 9.23 2.41 -14.29
CA ILE A 246 8.09 1.74 -14.94
C ILE A 246 6.97 2.75 -15.19
N LEU A 247 6.50 2.81 -16.44
CA LEU A 247 5.31 3.56 -16.83
C LEU A 247 4.32 2.62 -17.51
N TYR A 248 3.19 2.36 -16.87
CA TYR A 248 2.17 1.45 -17.36
C TYR A 248 0.88 2.20 -17.68
N LEU A 249 0.59 2.39 -18.98
CA LEU A 249 -0.53 3.16 -19.51
C LEU A 249 -1.51 2.32 -20.35
N SER A 250 -1.29 1.02 -20.49
CA SER A 250 -2.07 0.12 -21.36
C SER A 250 -3.58 0.18 -21.05
N ASN A 251 -4.37 -0.18 -22.02
CA ASN A 251 -5.83 -0.28 -21.88
C ASN A 251 -6.49 1.01 -21.35
N ASN A 252 -6.29 2.11 -22.09
CA ASN A 252 -6.91 3.40 -21.81
C ASN A 252 -7.48 4.02 -23.10
N LYS A 253 -7.89 5.28 -23.07
CA LYS A 253 -8.33 6.07 -24.22
C LYS A 253 -7.34 7.18 -24.55
N LEU A 254 -6.05 6.93 -24.26
CA LEU A 254 -4.98 7.89 -24.51
C LEU A 254 -4.73 8.02 -26.02
N SER A 255 -4.40 9.22 -26.47
CA SER A 255 -4.29 9.54 -27.90
C SER A 255 -3.13 10.51 -28.18
N GLY A 256 -2.97 10.88 -29.44
CA GLY A 256 -1.92 11.79 -29.87
C GLY A 256 -0.61 11.07 -30.13
N VAL A 257 0.49 11.81 -30.14
CA VAL A 257 1.84 11.29 -30.38
C VAL A 257 2.58 11.08 -29.07
N ILE A 258 3.53 10.16 -29.05
CA ILE A 258 4.43 10.01 -27.89
C ILE A 258 5.51 11.09 -28.00
N PRO A 259 5.66 11.95 -26.97
CA PRO A 259 6.68 12.98 -26.95
C PRO A 259 8.09 12.38 -26.94
N SER A 260 9.02 13.00 -27.68
CA SER A 260 10.44 12.59 -27.68
C SER A 260 11.08 12.69 -26.29
N GLU A 261 10.57 13.58 -25.45
CA GLU A 261 11.02 13.83 -24.10
C GLU A 261 10.91 12.61 -23.19
N VAL A 262 9.98 11.68 -23.48
CA VAL A 262 9.86 10.42 -22.72
C VAL A 262 11.15 9.59 -22.82
N ALA A 263 11.87 9.69 -23.95
CA ALA A 263 13.17 9.03 -24.13
C ALA A 263 14.30 9.65 -23.29
N HIS A 264 14.06 10.79 -22.65
CA HIS A 264 15.02 11.44 -21.74
C HIS A 264 14.88 10.98 -20.28
N LEU A 265 13.93 10.09 -19.97
CA LEU A 265 13.80 9.51 -18.64
C LEU A 265 15.00 8.59 -18.33
N PRO A 266 15.94 8.97 -17.45
CA PRO A 266 17.25 8.31 -17.38
C PRO A 266 17.21 6.91 -16.76
N ARG A 267 16.07 6.52 -16.16
CA ARG A 267 15.92 5.24 -15.46
C ARG A 267 14.81 4.36 -16.02
N LEU A 268 14.14 4.80 -17.08
CA LEU A 268 13.00 4.05 -17.64
C LEU A 268 13.46 2.69 -18.17
N THR A 269 12.90 1.63 -17.60
CA THR A 269 13.18 0.23 -17.99
C THR A 269 12.00 -0.42 -18.70
N SER A 270 10.78 -0.01 -18.39
CA SER A 270 9.57 -0.63 -18.92
C SER A 270 8.52 0.44 -19.27
N LEU A 271 8.02 0.38 -20.51
CA LEU A 271 7.07 1.32 -21.07
C LEU A 271 5.91 0.57 -21.74
N TYR A 272 4.73 0.61 -21.13
CA TYR A 272 3.53 -0.05 -21.62
C TYR A 272 2.54 0.98 -22.13
N LEU A 273 2.30 1.01 -23.45
CA LEU A 273 1.45 1.96 -24.16
C LEU A 273 0.33 1.26 -24.94
N ASP A 274 0.32 -0.06 -24.95
CA ASP A 274 -0.56 -0.89 -25.76
C ASP A 274 -2.05 -0.63 -25.48
N HIS A 275 -2.91 -1.00 -26.46
CA HIS A 275 -4.35 -0.87 -26.36
C HIS A 275 -4.83 0.55 -25.95
N ASN A 276 -4.40 1.54 -26.74
CA ASN A 276 -4.77 2.94 -26.65
C ASN A 276 -5.13 3.50 -28.05
N GLN A 277 -5.18 4.81 -28.20
CA GLN A 277 -5.45 5.52 -29.46
C GLN A 277 -4.24 6.35 -29.89
N PHE A 278 -3.04 5.98 -29.50
CA PHE A 278 -1.83 6.69 -29.92
C PHE A 278 -1.62 6.60 -31.43
N ALA A 279 -1.07 7.66 -32.02
CA ALA A 279 -0.84 7.78 -33.46
C ALA A 279 0.52 8.40 -33.75
N GLY A 280 0.81 8.59 -35.03
CA GLY A 280 2.09 9.16 -35.45
C GLY A 280 3.21 8.10 -35.43
N ARG A 281 4.45 8.57 -35.28
CA ARG A 281 5.64 7.71 -35.20
C ARG A 281 6.11 7.60 -33.77
N ILE A 282 6.63 6.46 -33.40
CA ILE A 282 7.34 6.30 -32.13
C ILE A 282 8.66 7.04 -32.24
N PRO A 283 9.03 7.88 -31.26
CA PRO A 283 10.32 8.59 -31.27
C PRO A 283 11.50 7.63 -31.40
N GLU A 284 12.40 7.88 -32.35
CA GLU A 284 13.57 7.01 -32.58
C GLU A 284 14.45 6.88 -31.34
N ALA A 285 14.51 7.92 -30.52
CA ALA A 285 15.27 7.93 -29.28
C ALA A 285 14.81 6.86 -28.25
N LEU A 286 13.54 6.41 -28.28
CA LEU A 286 13.06 5.32 -27.43
C LEU A 286 13.71 3.99 -27.82
N TYR A 287 13.91 3.73 -29.10
CA TYR A 287 14.58 2.50 -29.55
C TYR A 287 16.09 2.48 -29.23
N LYS A 288 16.67 3.66 -29.02
CA LYS A 288 18.08 3.85 -28.66
C LYS A 288 18.29 4.05 -27.16
N HIS A 289 17.21 3.95 -26.37
CA HIS A 289 17.27 4.22 -24.96
C HIS A 289 18.11 3.17 -24.23
N SER A 290 19.12 3.60 -23.46
CA SER A 290 20.16 2.72 -22.89
C SER A 290 19.62 1.73 -21.85
N PHE A 291 18.52 2.04 -21.18
CA PHE A 291 17.99 1.24 -20.08
C PHE A 291 16.64 0.62 -20.36
N LEU A 292 15.94 1.02 -21.44
CA LEU A 292 14.63 0.47 -21.79
C LEU A 292 14.79 -0.99 -22.22
N LYS A 293 14.13 -1.89 -21.51
CA LYS A 293 14.14 -3.34 -21.72
C LYS A 293 12.87 -3.83 -22.39
N GLU A 294 11.75 -3.19 -22.07
CA GLU A 294 10.43 -3.61 -22.48
C GLU A 294 9.63 -2.41 -22.98
N MET A 295 9.03 -2.54 -24.15
CA MET A 295 8.13 -1.54 -24.71
C MET A 295 6.98 -2.23 -25.45
N TYR A 296 5.77 -2.05 -24.95
CA TYR A 296 4.55 -2.59 -25.53
C TYR A 296 3.78 -1.47 -26.20
N ILE A 297 3.46 -1.61 -27.49
CA ILE A 297 2.87 -0.55 -28.31
C ILE A 297 1.70 -1.04 -29.17
N GLU A 298 1.36 -2.32 -29.12
CA GLU A 298 0.31 -2.92 -29.94
C GLU A 298 -1.09 -2.31 -29.64
N GLY A 299 -2.07 -2.59 -30.49
CA GLY A 299 -3.42 -2.08 -30.29
C GLY A 299 -3.54 -0.55 -30.35
N ASN A 300 -2.67 0.15 -31.08
CA ASN A 300 -2.66 1.59 -31.33
C ASN A 300 -2.75 1.89 -32.85
N SER A 301 -2.72 3.17 -33.21
CA SER A 301 -2.74 3.66 -34.60
C SER A 301 -1.38 4.23 -35.03
N PHE A 302 -0.28 3.69 -34.54
CA PHE A 302 1.07 4.11 -34.94
C PHE A 302 1.31 3.87 -36.44
N ARG A 303 2.02 4.79 -37.08
CA ARG A 303 2.46 4.63 -38.46
C ARG A 303 3.71 3.78 -38.50
N ALA A 304 3.77 2.85 -39.46
CA ALA A 304 4.98 2.11 -39.73
C ALA A 304 6.16 3.08 -39.99
N GLY A 305 7.18 2.99 -39.17
CA GLY A 305 8.46 3.64 -39.37
C GLY A 305 9.43 2.71 -40.11
N VAL A 306 10.62 3.19 -40.46
CA VAL A 306 11.74 2.33 -40.82
C VAL A 306 12.02 1.49 -39.56
N ASN A 307 11.83 0.16 -39.64
CA ASN A 307 12.12 -0.74 -38.53
C ASN A 307 13.54 -0.44 -38.03
N PRO A 308 13.72 0.08 -36.83
CA PRO A 308 15.05 0.09 -36.26
C PRO A 308 15.42 -1.36 -36.00
N ILE A 309 16.55 -1.78 -36.57
CA ILE A 309 17.13 -3.08 -36.33
C ILE A 309 17.60 -3.11 -34.86
N GLY A 310 16.74 -3.59 -34.01
CA GLY A 310 17.02 -3.79 -32.59
C GLY A 310 15.95 -4.72 -32.05
N VAL A 311 16.35 -5.95 -31.82
CA VAL A 311 15.46 -6.98 -31.27
C VAL A 311 15.21 -6.63 -29.78
N HIS A 312 14.10 -5.93 -29.51
CA HIS A 312 13.50 -6.00 -28.18
C HIS A 312 12.62 -7.24 -28.20
N THR A 313 13.06 -8.30 -27.57
CA THR A 313 12.25 -9.49 -27.33
C THR A 313 11.13 -9.07 -26.39
N VAL A 314 9.93 -8.98 -26.93
CA VAL A 314 8.70 -8.87 -26.14
C VAL A 314 8.56 -10.20 -25.40
N LEU A 315 8.86 -10.21 -24.12
CA LEU A 315 8.46 -11.30 -23.23
C LEU A 315 6.97 -11.05 -22.91
N GLU A 316 6.10 -11.96 -23.37
CA GLU A 316 4.72 -12.02 -22.89
C GLU A 316 4.75 -12.34 -21.41
N LEU A 317 4.62 -11.30 -20.58
CA LEU A 317 4.34 -11.50 -19.17
C LEU A 317 2.86 -11.85 -19.02
N THR A 318 2.59 -13.10 -18.74
CA THR A 318 1.25 -13.54 -18.36
C THR A 318 0.91 -12.98 -16.97
N ASP A 319 -0.39 -12.73 -16.72
CA ASP A 319 -0.95 -12.13 -15.48
C ASP A 319 -0.52 -12.80 -14.16
N SER A 320 0.24 -13.89 -14.21
CA SER A 320 0.68 -14.67 -13.06
C SER A 320 1.85 -14.07 -12.27
N GLU A 321 2.59 -13.10 -12.81
CA GLU A 321 3.76 -12.52 -12.09
C GLU A 321 3.41 -11.34 -11.17
N PHE A 322 2.15 -10.89 -11.19
CA PHE A 322 1.67 -9.86 -10.25
C PHE A 322 1.09 -10.42 -8.95
N LEU A 323 1.29 -11.70 -8.67
CA LEU A 323 0.74 -12.44 -7.52
C LEU A 323 1.69 -12.52 -6.30
N VAL A 324 2.69 -11.67 -6.18
CA VAL A 324 3.56 -11.64 -5.00
C VAL A 324 3.37 -10.38 -4.17
#